data_1abd22df13c2f1bb4854c5737c7603eb
#
_entry.id   1abd22df13c2f1bb4854c5737c7603eb
#
_cell.length_a   1.000
_cell.length_b   1.000
_cell.length_c   1.000
_cell.angle_alpha   90.00
_cell.angle_beta   90.00
_cell.angle_gamma   90.00
#
_symmetry.space_group_name_H-M   'P 1'
#
loop_
_entity.id
_entity.type
_entity.pdbx_description
1 polymer ?
#
loop_
_entity_poly.entity_id
_entity_poly.type
_entity_poly.pdbx_seq_one_letter_code
_entity_poly.pdbx_strand_id
1 'polypeptide(L)' 'NERLEDIMIYLSKWYGFNYRFIDNHAKEVRIGARLDRYDNMEPIIEMLKRTGLVNITQMDKMFYISSAK' A
#
# COMPACT_ATOMS: atom_id res chain seq x y z
N ASN A 1 5.11 -3.60 13.15
CA ASN A 1 3.83 -2.95 12.78
C ASN A 1 4.07 -1.53 12.32
N GLU A 2 4.22 -1.36 11.03
CA GLU A 2 4.40 -0.03 10.46
C GLU A 2 3.08 0.51 9.93
N ARG A 3 2.94 1.84 9.96
CA ARG A 3 1.78 2.49 9.37
C ARG A 3 1.86 2.37 7.85
N LEU A 4 0.71 2.21 7.22
CA LEU A 4 0.66 2.08 5.77
C LEU A 4 1.23 3.31 5.07
N GLU A 5 1.04 4.50 5.64
CA GLU A 5 1.63 5.71 5.07
C GLU A 5 3.15 5.58 4.92
N ASP A 6 3.83 5.08 5.97
CA ASP A 6 5.28 4.90 5.94
C ASP A 6 5.69 3.82 4.93
N ILE A 7 4.91 2.74 4.87
CA ILE A 7 5.18 1.67 3.92
C ILE A 7 5.12 2.20 2.49
N MET A 8 4.09 2.99 2.17
CA MET A 8 3.92 3.52 0.81
C MET A 8 5.03 4.49 0.44
N ILE A 9 5.58 5.22 1.40
CA ILE A 9 6.68 6.15 1.12
C ILE A 9 7.88 5.40 0.55
N TYR A 10 8.34 4.35 1.21
CA TYR A 10 9.52 3.67 0.70
C TYR A 10 9.23 2.73 -0.47
N LEU A 11 8.01 2.19 -0.57
CA LEU A 11 7.65 1.42 -1.75
C LEU A 11 7.64 2.30 -3.00
N SER A 12 7.14 3.52 -2.90
CA SER A 12 7.13 4.43 -4.04
C SER A 12 8.54 4.77 -4.50
N LYS A 13 9.47 4.88 -3.56
CA LYS A 13 10.87 5.13 -3.89
C LYS A 13 11.53 3.91 -4.55
N TRP A 14 11.20 2.72 -4.07
CA TRP A 14 11.79 1.48 -4.61
C TRP A 14 11.30 1.19 -6.03
N TYR A 15 10.03 1.44 -6.31
CA TYR A 15 9.39 0.99 -7.55
C TYR A 15 8.95 2.13 -8.47
N GLY A 16 9.09 3.38 -8.02
CA GLY A 16 8.84 4.54 -8.88
C GLY A 16 7.40 4.73 -9.30
N PHE A 17 6.48 4.69 -8.36
CA PHE A 17 5.05 4.91 -8.67
C PHE A 17 4.50 6.05 -7.83
N ASN A 18 3.30 6.49 -8.18
CA ASN A 18 2.56 7.48 -7.43
C ASN A 18 1.40 6.81 -6.68
N TYR A 19 1.01 7.38 -5.56
CA TYR A 19 -0.08 6.85 -4.78
C TYR A 19 -0.85 7.97 -4.11
N ARG A 20 -2.08 7.67 -3.72
CA ARG A 20 -2.93 8.62 -3.03
C ARG A 20 -3.83 7.88 -2.05
N PHE A 21 -3.91 8.40 -0.82
CA PHE A 21 -4.86 7.91 0.16
C PHE A 21 -6.18 8.62 -0.01
N ILE A 22 -7.25 7.84 -0.17
CA ILE A 22 -8.60 8.39 -0.34
C ILE A 22 -9.11 8.94 0.98
N ASP A 23 -8.77 8.26 2.10
CA ASP A 23 -9.17 8.73 3.42
C ASP A 23 -7.98 8.68 4.37
N ASN A 24 -8.05 9.46 5.44
CA ASN A 24 -6.96 9.53 6.41
C ASN A 24 -6.84 8.26 7.24
N HIS A 25 -7.94 7.55 7.43
CA HIS A 25 -7.94 6.32 8.21
C HIS A 25 -6.99 5.28 7.61
N ALA A 26 -6.96 5.19 6.27
CA ALA A 26 -6.10 4.24 5.59
C ALA A 26 -4.62 4.48 5.88
N LYS A 27 -4.22 5.72 6.10
CA LYS A 27 -2.82 6.05 6.42
C LYS A 27 -2.38 5.42 7.73
N GLU A 28 -3.29 5.30 8.67
CA GLU A 28 -2.99 4.82 10.02
C GLU A 28 -3.11 3.31 10.17
N VAL A 29 -3.53 2.61 9.12
CA VAL A 29 -3.62 1.15 9.16
C VAL A 29 -2.23 0.58 9.42
N ARG A 30 -2.14 -0.33 10.38
CA ARG A 30 -0.88 -0.97 10.74
C ARG A 30 -0.77 -2.33 10.06
N ILE A 31 0.35 -2.54 9.41
CA ILE A 31 0.63 -3.80 8.71
C ILE A 31 1.76 -4.52 9.44
N GLY A 32 1.45 -5.70 9.94
CA GLY A 32 2.41 -6.50 10.69
C GLY A 32 3.19 -7.50 9.85
N ALA A 33 3.18 -7.34 8.55
CA ALA A 33 3.84 -8.27 7.66
C ALA A 33 5.27 -7.82 7.36
N ARG A 34 6.13 -8.80 7.10
CA ARG A 34 7.48 -8.51 6.65
C ARG A 34 7.42 -8.17 5.16
N LEU A 35 8.04 -7.06 4.79
CA LEU A 35 8.10 -6.62 3.41
C LEU A 35 9.49 -6.86 2.86
N ASP A 36 9.60 -7.80 1.94
CA ASP A 36 10.83 -8.03 1.22
C ASP A 36 10.78 -7.27 -0.10
N ARG A 37 11.95 -6.89 -0.60
CA ARG A 37 12.01 -6.19 -1.87
C ARG A 37 11.96 -7.21 -3.00
N TYR A 38 10.87 -7.20 -3.75
CA TYR A 38 10.66 -8.09 -4.89
C TYR A 38 11.05 -7.39 -6.19
N ASP A 39 11.15 -8.15 -7.26
CA ASP A 39 11.46 -7.60 -8.58
C ASP A 39 10.35 -6.68 -9.09
N ASN A 40 9.11 -6.93 -8.66
CA ASN A 40 7.99 -6.06 -9.01
C ASN A 40 7.04 -5.94 -7.82
N MET A 41 6.07 -5.04 -7.95
CA MET A 41 5.16 -4.72 -6.85
C MET A 41 3.99 -5.68 -6.68
N GLU A 42 3.66 -6.48 -7.67
CA GLU A 42 2.45 -7.29 -7.61
C GLU A 42 2.32 -8.13 -6.34
N PRO A 43 3.37 -8.86 -5.91
CA PRO A 43 3.24 -9.64 -4.67
C PRO A 43 2.95 -8.78 -3.46
N ILE A 44 3.52 -7.58 -3.41
CA ILE A 44 3.32 -6.67 -2.28
C ILE A 44 1.89 -6.14 -2.27
N ILE A 45 1.39 -5.72 -3.42
CA ILE A 45 0.03 -5.21 -3.53
C ILE A 45 -0.98 -6.31 -3.18
N GLU A 46 -0.76 -7.53 -3.66
CA GLU A 46 -1.64 -8.65 -3.33
C GLU A 46 -1.63 -8.96 -1.84
N MET A 47 -0.46 -8.88 -1.22
CA MET A 47 -0.36 -9.10 0.21
C MET A 47 -1.16 -8.04 0.99
N LEU A 48 -1.03 -6.78 0.60
CA LEU A 48 -1.77 -5.70 1.25
C LEU A 48 -3.28 -5.87 1.10
N LYS A 49 -3.73 -6.29 -0.09
CA LYS A 49 -5.16 -6.56 -0.33
C LYS A 49 -5.66 -7.71 0.55
N ARG A 50 -4.84 -8.73 0.73
CA ARG A 50 -5.22 -9.91 1.50
C ARG A 50 -5.42 -9.62 2.98
N THR A 51 -4.85 -8.53 3.49
CA THR A 51 -5.04 -8.17 4.89
C THR A 51 -6.51 -7.87 5.20
N GLY A 52 -7.28 -7.47 4.18
CA GLY A 52 -8.66 -7.06 4.37
C GLY A 52 -8.82 -5.73 5.07
N LEU A 53 -7.72 -5.03 5.31
CA LEU A 53 -7.74 -3.75 6.03
C LEU A 53 -7.86 -2.55 5.11
N VAL A 54 -7.48 -2.71 3.85
CA VAL A 54 -7.51 -1.63 2.87
C VAL A 54 -7.97 -2.14 1.52
N ASN A 55 -8.46 -1.21 0.71
CA ASN A 55 -8.76 -1.44 -0.69
C ASN A 55 -7.73 -0.67 -1.51
N ILE A 56 -7.20 -1.30 -2.54
CA ILE A 56 -6.21 -0.67 -3.42
C ILE A 56 -6.70 -0.79 -4.85
N THR A 57 -6.79 0.34 -5.53
CA THR A 57 -7.20 0.40 -6.93
C THR A 57 -6.10 1.09 -7.72
N GLN A 58 -5.75 0.51 -8.85
CA GLN A 58 -4.77 1.12 -9.74
C GLN A 58 -5.49 1.72 -10.94
N MET A 59 -5.20 3.00 -11.22
CA MET A 59 -5.69 3.69 -12.41
C MET A 59 -4.50 4.40 -13.03
N ASP A 60 -4.18 4.05 -14.27
CA ASP A 60 -2.99 4.51 -14.94
C ASP A 60 -1.75 4.15 -14.10
N LYS A 61 -0.97 5.13 -13.69
CA LYS A 61 0.22 4.91 -12.88
C LYS A 61 0.01 5.35 -11.43
N MET A 62 -1.24 5.47 -11.02
CA MET A 62 -1.60 5.94 -9.70
C MET A 62 -2.29 4.83 -8.92
N PHE A 63 -1.85 4.60 -7.69
CA PHE A 63 -2.53 3.70 -6.77
C PHE A 63 -3.39 4.51 -5.82
N TYR A 64 -4.65 4.12 -5.69
CA TYR A 64 -5.59 4.75 -4.76
C TYR A 64 -5.86 3.78 -3.63
N ILE A 65 -5.68 4.26 -2.41
CA ILE A 65 -5.78 3.42 -1.21
C ILE A 65 -6.86 3.98 -0.31
N SER A 66 -7.80 3.13 0.08
CA SER A 66 -8.86 3.50 1.01
C SER A 66 -8.96 2.46 2.10
N SER A 67 -9.51 2.85 3.25
CA SER A 67 -9.76 1.88 4.31
C SER A 67 -10.90 0.97 3.89
N ALA A 68 -10.86 -0.29 4.34
CA ALA A 68 -11.86 -1.27 3.98
C ALA A 68 -13.16 -1.11 4.79
N LYS A 69 -13.19 -0.16 5.71
CA LYS A 69 -14.37 0.08 6.55
C LYS A 69 -14.93 1.46 6.32
#